data_78d7e420cdcf2ed18330fb4456ab2589
#
_entry.id   78d7e420cdcf2ed18330fb4456ab2589
#
_cell.length_a   1.000
_cell.length_b   1.000
_cell.length_c   1.000
_cell.angle_alpha   90.00
_cell.angle_beta   90.00
_cell.angle_gamma   90.00
#
_symmetry.space_group_name_H-M   'P 1'
#
loop_
_entity.id
_entity.type
_entity.pdbx_description
1 polymer ?
#
loop_
_entity_poly.entity_id
_entity_poly.type
_entity_poly.pdbx_seq_one_letter_code
_entity_poly.pdbx_strand_id
1 'polypeptide(L)'
;MTDTDIRVFLCVGKQLNFSRAAEELFLTRQAVSKQIGKLEQQLGGPLFVRGTGGLAFTASGRAYYKFFQWAMQEFDEIGKRLNRSAESVKPIQVGYVPGCAAALNQIISLVQFCQSHDQLQFNLVCCEPMDMQSMLEHGALDIAINFDLQGAHASALTATPFISSPRLLLVSRLHPRATTAQSYEEFQSEPLLGWRRSNETLEDAAVNLRKNSAQYGFRAKDIRILPNLESANTALRLNEGVALGTQFNTISASPDLVAFPLNQNVELLLIWRKNEMAPGILRFVKNVKAQKLPLLI
;
A
#
# COMPACT_ATOMS: atom_id res chain seq x y z
N MET A 1 -17.44 -7.20 24.18
CA MET A 1 -17.54 -6.95 22.72
C MET A 1 -18.10 -8.19 22.06
N THR A 2 -19.12 -8.06 21.24
CA THR A 2 -19.79 -9.16 20.53
C THR A 2 -19.67 -8.94 19.02
N ASP A 3 -19.90 -9.99 18.22
CA ASP A 3 -19.98 -9.90 16.77
C ASP A 3 -20.98 -8.83 16.31
N THR A 4 -22.13 -8.75 16.98
CA THR A 4 -23.16 -7.74 16.71
C THR A 4 -22.64 -6.32 16.92
N ASP A 5 -21.86 -6.06 17.99
CA ASP A 5 -21.30 -4.74 18.27
C ASP A 5 -20.35 -4.31 17.13
N ILE A 6 -19.55 -5.26 16.61
CA ILE A 6 -18.63 -5.02 15.49
C ILE A 6 -19.38 -4.75 14.18
N ARG A 7 -20.41 -5.55 13.85
CA ARG A 7 -21.21 -5.37 12.64
C ARG A 7 -21.94 -4.03 12.63
N VAL A 8 -22.50 -3.61 13.77
CA VAL A 8 -23.12 -2.30 13.91
C VAL A 8 -22.11 -1.18 13.68
N PHE A 9 -20.92 -1.30 14.27
CA PHE A 9 -19.85 -0.31 14.07
C PHE A 9 -19.41 -0.22 12.61
N LEU A 10 -19.19 -1.36 11.94
CA LEU A 10 -18.82 -1.40 10.54
C LEU A 10 -19.92 -0.80 9.64
N CYS A 11 -21.19 -1.06 9.94
CA CYS A 11 -22.30 -0.49 9.19
C CYS A 11 -22.38 1.04 9.37
N VAL A 12 -22.26 1.54 10.61
CA VAL A 12 -22.22 2.99 10.88
C VAL A 12 -21.01 3.63 10.19
N GLY A 13 -19.86 2.98 10.20
CA GLY A 13 -18.65 3.45 9.54
C GLY A 13 -18.76 3.53 8.02
N LYS A 14 -19.42 2.58 7.40
CA LYS A 14 -19.73 2.56 5.96
C LYS A 14 -20.67 3.69 5.56
N GLN A 15 -21.72 3.93 6.36
CA GLN A 15 -22.77 4.91 6.04
C GLN A 15 -22.44 6.33 6.53
N LEU A 16 -21.53 6.46 7.51
CA LEU A 16 -21.27 7.68 8.29
C LEU A 16 -22.59 8.40 8.72
N ASN A 17 -23.60 7.59 9.00
CA ASN A 17 -24.95 8.03 9.36
C ASN A 17 -25.67 6.98 10.20
N PHE A 18 -25.99 7.32 11.44
CA PHE A 18 -26.67 6.41 12.38
C PHE A 18 -28.08 5.98 11.91
N SER A 19 -28.81 6.86 11.24
CA SER A 19 -30.19 6.54 10.77
C SER A 19 -30.15 5.56 9.61
N ARG A 20 -29.26 5.81 8.61
CA ARG A 20 -29.08 4.89 7.49
C ARG A 20 -28.54 3.53 7.92
N ALA A 21 -27.60 3.52 8.88
CA ALA A 21 -27.10 2.27 9.43
C ALA A 21 -28.20 1.49 10.18
N ALA A 22 -29.08 2.19 10.90
CA ALA A 22 -30.23 1.58 11.60
C ALA A 22 -31.21 0.96 10.59
N GLU A 23 -31.51 1.64 9.49
CA GLU A 23 -32.33 1.12 8.39
C GLU A 23 -31.71 -0.15 7.76
N GLU A 24 -30.42 -0.11 7.43
CA GLU A 24 -29.69 -1.25 6.83
C GLU A 24 -29.66 -2.47 7.75
N LEU A 25 -29.62 -2.23 9.09
CA LEU A 25 -29.56 -3.29 10.10
C LEU A 25 -30.94 -3.71 10.66
N PHE A 26 -32.02 -3.11 10.19
CA PHE A 26 -33.38 -3.31 10.73
C PHE A 26 -33.46 -3.03 12.23
N LEU A 27 -32.73 -2.01 12.69
CA LEU A 27 -32.69 -1.58 14.08
C LEU A 27 -33.25 -0.15 14.23
N THR A 28 -33.56 0.24 15.48
CA THR A 28 -33.82 1.64 15.77
C THR A 28 -32.54 2.43 15.89
N ARG A 29 -32.57 3.72 15.53
CA ARG A 29 -31.42 4.63 15.69
C ARG A 29 -30.90 4.66 17.14
N GLN A 30 -31.82 4.56 18.11
CA GLN A 30 -31.44 4.51 19.52
C GLN A 30 -30.69 3.23 19.87
N ALA A 31 -31.08 2.07 19.32
CA ALA A 31 -30.38 0.81 19.51
C ALA A 31 -28.98 0.86 18.95
N VAL A 32 -28.81 1.36 17.71
CA VAL A 32 -27.50 1.55 17.07
C VAL A 32 -26.61 2.48 17.91
N SER A 33 -27.13 3.63 18.35
CA SER A 33 -26.38 4.58 19.17
C SER A 33 -25.96 3.97 20.52
N LYS A 34 -26.82 3.18 21.16
CA LYS A 34 -26.52 2.49 22.43
C LYS A 34 -25.40 1.44 22.21
N GLN A 35 -25.46 0.68 21.13
CA GLN A 35 -24.41 -0.32 20.82
C GLN A 35 -23.07 0.34 20.53
N ILE A 36 -23.04 1.42 19.76
CA ILE A 36 -21.80 2.19 19.53
C ILE A 36 -21.25 2.74 20.84
N GLY A 37 -22.08 3.37 21.70
CA GLY A 37 -21.62 3.87 22.99
C GLY A 37 -21.05 2.77 23.91
N LYS A 38 -21.67 1.57 23.90
CA LYS A 38 -21.12 0.40 24.61
C LYS A 38 -19.76 -0.04 24.06
N LEU A 39 -19.61 -0.05 22.73
CA LEU A 39 -18.35 -0.41 22.09
C LEU A 39 -17.26 0.65 22.39
N GLU A 40 -17.58 1.93 22.32
CA GLU A 40 -16.69 3.05 22.67
C GLU A 40 -16.20 2.95 24.13
N GLN A 41 -17.10 2.61 25.03
CA GLN A 41 -16.77 2.38 26.45
C GLN A 41 -15.80 1.20 26.61
N GLN A 42 -16.00 0.10 25.89
CA GLN A 42 -15.13 -1.08 25.95
C GLN A 42 -13.76 -0.84 25.33
N LEU A 43 -13.68 0.01 24.32
CA LEU A 43 -12.43 0.34 23.61
C LEU A 43 -11.71 1.57 24.20
N GLY A 44 -12.30 2.19 25.24
CA GLY A 44 -11.66 3.24 26.02
C GLY A 44 -11.72 4.63 25.40
N GLY A 45 -12.57 4.85 24.38
CA GLY A 45 -12.70 6.18 23.78
C GLY A 45 -13.67 6.26 22.60
N PRO A 46 -13.99 7.49 22.13
CA PRO A 46 -14.93 7.70 21.05
C PRO A 46 -14.37 7.21 19.71
N LEU A 47 -15.20 6.51 18.94
CA LEU A 47 -14.90 6.04 17.58
C LEU A 47 -15.40 7.00 16.52
N PHE A 48 -16.44 7.77 16.85
CA PHE A 48 -17.02 8.77 15.97
C PHE A 48 -17.04 10.16 16.62
N VAL A 49 -16.97 11.19 15.78
CA VAL A 49 -17.11 12.60 16.15
C VAL A 49 -18.13 13.27 15.24
N ARG A 50 -18.91 14.19 15.78
CA ARG A 50 -19.83 15.04 15.00
C ARG A 50 -19.11 16.35 14.69
N GLY A 51 -18.95 16.65 13.42
CA GLY A 51 -18.38 17.90 12.93
C GLY A 51 -19.41 18.68 12.10
N THR A 52 -19.00 19.82 11.57
CA THR A 52 -19.79 20.68 10.68
C THR A 52 -20.21 19.98 9.37
N GLY A 53 -19.48 18.92 8.97
CA GLY A 53 -19.76 18.08 7.79
C GLY A 53 -20.52 16.79 8.10
N GLY A 54 -21.02 16.58 9.34
CA GLY A 54 -21.74 15.36 9.73
C GLY A 54 -20.94 14.44 10.65
N LEU A 55 -21.22 13.14 10.56
CA LEU A 55 -20.52 12.10 11.33
C LEU A 55 -19.20 11.76 10.67
N ALA A 56 -18.12 11.70 11.44
CA ALA A 56 -16.79 11.33 10.98
C ALA A 56 -16.09 10.38 11.97
N PHE A 57 -15.10 9.64 11.52
CA PHE A 57 -14.26 8.84 12.40
C PHE A 57 -13.30 9.70 13.22
N THR A 58 -13.08 9.32 14.47
CA THR A 58 -11.87 9.70 15.21
C THR A 58 -10.65 8.96 14.64
N ALA A 59 -9.43 9.31 15.08
CA ALA A 59 -8.22 8.57 14.71
C ALA A 59 -8.33 7.08 15.15
N SER A 60 -8.76 6.86 16.39
CA SER A 60 -9.02 5.51 16.93
C SER A 60 -10.13 4.80 16.17
N GLY A 61 -11.23 5.49 15.87
CA GLY A 61 -12.35 4.93 15.10
C GLY A 61 -11.93 4.46 13.72
N ARG A 62 -11.08 5.21 13.02
CA ARG A 62 -10.54 4.81 11.71
C ARG A 62 -9.63 3.58 11.80
N ALA A 63 -8.79 3.51 12.83
CA ALA A 63 -7.91 2.35 13.07
C ALA A 63 -8.73 1.09 13.36
N TYR A 64 -9.71 1.18 14.29
CA TYR A 64 -10.60 0.05 14.59
C TYR A 64 -11.49 -0.35 13.41
N TYR A 65 -11.94 0.60 12.60
CA TYR A 65 -12.74 0.29 11.41
C TYR A 65 -11.98 -0.58 10.42
N LYS A 66 -10.74 -0.21 10.09
CA LYS A 66 -9.85 -1.02 9.22
C LYS A 66 -9.58 -2.39 9.83
N PHE A 67 -9.25 -2.44 11.11
CA PHE A 67 -8.98 -3.69 11.81
C PHE A 67 -10.19 -4.64 11.80
N PHE A 68 -11.39 -4.14 12.17
CA PHE A 68 -12.58 -5.00 12.21
C PHE A 68 -13.06 -5.39 10.82
N GLN A 69 -12.93 -4.54 9.80
CA GLN A 69 -13.19 -4.95 8.41
C GLN A 69 -12.32 -6.15 8.02
N TRP A 70 -11.04 -6.03 8.27
CA TRP A 70 -10.10 -7.11 7.99
C TRP A 70 -10.40 -8.38 8.81
N ALA A 71 -10.62 -8.25 10.11
CA ALA A 71 -10.89 -9.39 10.99
C ALA A 71 -12.17 -10.14 10.61
N MET A 72 -13.25 -9.44 10.25
CA MET A 72 -14.49 -10.07 9.78
C MET A 72 -14.31 -10.77 8.44
N GLN A 73 -13.56 -10.16 7.52
CA GLN A 73 -13.26 -10.78 6.23
C GLN A 73 -12.42 -12.05 6.41
N GLU A 74 -11.42 -12.02 7.27
CA GLU A 74 -10.59 -13.21 7.55
C GLU A 74 -11.38 -14.31 8.26
N PHE A 75 -12.30 -13.94 9.17
CA PHE A 75 -13.20 -14.89 9.82
C PHE A 75 -14.09 -15.61 8.81
N ASP A 76 -14.68 -14.87 7.86
CA ASP A 76 -15.49 -15.45 6.78
C ASP A 76 -14.65 -16.34 5.85
N GLU A 77 -13.41 -15.94 5.55
CA GLU A 77 -12.49 -16.75 4.74
C GLU A 77 -12.06 -18.03 5.45
N ILE A 78 -11.81 -17.99 6.77
CA ILE A 78 -11.55 -19.20 7.57
C ILE A 78 -12.75 -20.12 7.52
N GLY A 79 -13.96 -19.61 7.68
CA GLY A 79 -15.19 -20.40 7.57
C GLY A 79 -15.36 -21.06 6.19
N LYS A 80 -15.08 -20.33 5.12
CA LYS A 80 -15.07 -20.86 3.75
C LYS A 80 -13.98 -21.93 3.55
N ARG A 81 -12.79 -21.74 4.16
CA ARG A 81 -11.67 -22.71 4.09
C ARG A 81 -12.01 -24.03 4.78
N LEU A 82 -12.64 -23.98 5.95
CA LEU A 82 -13.04 -25.17 6.71
C LEU A 82 -14.18 -25.95 6.04
N ASN A 83 -15.05 -25.24 5.30
CA ASN A 83 -16.17 -25.85 4.59
C ASN A 83 -15.84 -26.31 3.15
N ARG A 84 -14.66 -25.97 2.63
CA ARG A 84 -14.20 -26.50 1.33
C ARG A 84 -13.54 -27.84 1.57
N SER A 85 -14.11 -28.90 0.99
CA SER A 85 -13.51 -30.22 0.91
C SER A 85 -12.06 -30.14 0.39
N ALA A 86 -11.22 -31.06 0.86
CA ALA A 86 -9.74 -31.11 0.78
C ALA A 86 -9.09 -31.05 -0.63
N GLU A 87 -9.81 -30.71 -1.69
CA GLU A 87 -9.29 -30.73 -3.08
C GLU A 87 -9.13 -29.37 -3.76
N SER A 88 -9.50 -28.24 -3.13
CA SER A 88 -9.27 -26.94 -3.75
C SER A 88 -7.94 -26.32 -3.30
N VAL A 89 -7.00 -26.16 -4.21
CA VAL A 89 -5.75 -25.43 -4.01
C VAL A 89 -6.07 -24.01 -3.51
N LYS A 90 -5.68 -23.69 -2.27
CA LYS A 90 -5.87 -22.36 -1.70
C LYS A 90 -5.09 -21.33 -2.52
N PRO A 91 -5.70 -20.25 -3.02
CA PRO A 91 -4.96 -19.21 -3.71
C PRO A 91 -3.95 -18.55 -2.79
N ILE A 92 -2.73 -18.36 -3.28
CA ILE A 92 -1.68 -17.61 -2.59
C ILE A 92 -2.04 -16.11 -2.63
N GLN A 93 -2.15 -15.49 -1.48
CA GLN A 93 -2.47 -14.06 -1.35
C GLN A 93 -1.20 -13.23 -1.52
N VAL A 94 -1.09 -12.49 -2.62
CA VAL A 94 0.07 -11.66 -2.94
C VAL A 94 -0.30 -10.18 -2.86
N GLY A 95 0.24 -9.47 -1.87
CA GLY A 95 0.10 -8.03 -1.73
C GLY A 95 1.11 -7.27 -2.60
N TYR A 96 0.69 -6.17 -3.23
CA TYR A 96 1.58 -5.28 -3.96
C TYR A 96 1.25 -3.81 -3.72
N VAL A 97 2.26 -2.93 -3.86
CA VAL A 97 2.10 -1.49 -3.58
C VAL A 97 1.40 -0.76 -4.74
N PRO A 98 0.58 0.28 -4.45
CA PRO A 98 -0.04 1.11 -5.47
C PRO A 98 0.99 1.78 -6.40
N GLY A 99 0.62 2.02 -7.64
CA GLY A 99 1.44 2.78 -8.60
C GLY A 99 2.57 1.99 -9.27
N CYS A 100 2.78 0.71 -8.93
CA CYS A 100 3.83 -0.14 -9.49
C CYS A 100 3.36 -0.97 -10.69
N ALA A 101 2.64 -0.39 -11.64
CA ALA A 101 2.05 -1.14 -12.76
C ALA A 101 3.07 -1.84 -13.66
N ALA A 102 4.27 -1.27 -13.84
CA ALA A 102 5.31 -1.93 -14.63
C ALA A 102 5.85 -3.17 -13.92
N ALA A 103 6.03 -3.11 -12.59
CA ALA A 103 6.37 -4.28 -11.78
C ALA A 103 5.21 -5.31 -11.76
N LEU A 104 3.96 -4.84 -11.79
CA LEU A 104 2.79 -5.71 -11.83
C LEU A 104 2.77 -6.60 -13.07
N ASN A 105 3.19 -6.12 -14.24
CA ASN A 105 3.28 -6.94 -15.45
C ASN A 105 4.26 -8.11 -15.29
N GLN A 106 5.40 -7.90 -14.61
CA GLN A 106 6.34 -8.99 -14.31
C GLN A 106 5.77 -9.95 -13.26
N ILE A 107 5.07 -9.41 -12.26
CA ILE A 107 4.36 -10.23 -11.25
C ILE A 107 3.30 -11.09 -11.95
N ILE A 108 2.49 -10.51 -12.84
CA ILE A 108 1.47 -11.22 -13.61
C ILE A 108 2.10 -12.34 -14.46
N SER A 109 3.19 -12.04 -15.18
CA SER A 109 3.88 -13.03 -16.00
C SER A 109 4.42 -14.19 -15.17
N LEU A 110 4.98 -13.91 -13.98
CA LEU A 110 5.44 -14.92 -13.04
C LEU A 110 4.26 -15.76 -12.49
N VAL A 111 3.18 -15.10 -12.12
CA VAL A 111 1.95 -15.76 -11.65
C VAL A 111 1.39 -16.69 -12.73
N GLN A 112 1.28 -16.24 -13.97
CA GLN A 112 0.84 -17.05 -15.12
C GLN A 112 1.75 -18.24 -15.35
N PHE A 113 3.07 -18.06 -15.27
CA PHE A 113 4.03 -19.16 -15.34
C PHE A 113 3.77 -20.20 -14.24
N CYS A 114 3.62 -19.78 -12.98
CA CYS A 114 3.37 -20.67 -11.86
C CYS A 114 1.98 -21.35 -11.95
N GLN A 115 0.97 -20.67 -12.48
CA GLN A 115 -0.35 -21.25 -12.70
C GLN A 115 -0.30 -22.37 -13.73
N SER A 116 0.41 -22.17 -14.86
CA SER A 116 0.48 -23.15 -15.95
C SER A 116 1.39 -24.34 -15.63
N HIS A 117 2.48 -24.14 -14.89
CA HIS A 117 3.49 -25.18 -14.63
C HIS A 117 3.31 -25.87 -13.27
N ASP A 118 2.88 -25.13 -12.25
CA ASP A 118 2.80 -25.63 -10.87
C ASP A 118 1.37 -25.80 -10.36
N GLN A 119 0.36 -25.47 -11.16
CA GLN A 119 -1.07 -25.48 -10.80
C GLN A 119 -1.38 -24.61 -9.55
N LEU A 120 -0.54 -23.61 -9.26
CA LEU A 120 -0.74 -22.68 -8.17
C LEU A 120 -1.82 -21.66 -8.54
N GLN A 121 -2.66 -21.31 -7.59
CA GLN A 121 -3.63 -20.23 -7.73
C GLN A 121 -3.17 -19.01 -6.95
N PHE A 122 -3.46 -17.81 -7.47
CA PHE A 122 -3.04 -16.55 -6.87
C PHE A 122 -4.18 -15.55 -6.81
N ASN A 123 -4.19 -14.76 -5.74
CA ASN A 123 -5.02 -13.57 -5.62
C ASN A 123 -4.11 -12.36 -5.38
N LEU A 124 -4.16 -11.37 -6.28
CA LEU A 124 -3.34 -10.16 -6.20
C LEU A 124 -4.13 -9.06 -5.52
N VAL A 125 -3.60 -8.53 -4.42
CA VAL A 125 -4.25 -7.51 -3.59
C VAL A 125 -3.39 -6.24 -3.55
N CYS A 126 -3.96 -5.12 -3.99
CA CYS A 126 -3.30 -3.82 -3.85
C CYS A 126 -3.42 -3.33 -2.41
N CYS A 127 -2.31 -3.09 -1.73
CA CYS A 127 -2.27 -2.74 -0.31
C CYS A 127 -1.37 -1.53 -0.06
N GLU A 128 -1.69 -0.73 0.94
CA GLU A 128 -0.79 0.29 1.43
C GLU A 128 0.46 -0.34 2.07
N PRO A 129 1.68 0.19 1.83
CA PRO A 129 2.93 -0.38 2.34
C PRO A 129 2.93 -0.62 3.85
N MET A 130 2.29 0.27 4.62
CA MET A 130 2.25 0.21 6.09
C MET A 130 1.37 -0.93 6.61
N ASP A 131 0.38 -1.35 5.85
CA ASP A 131 -0.56 -2.41 6.25
C ASP A 131 0.02 -3.82 5.95
N MET A 132 0.95 -3.92 4.98
CA MET A 132 1.46 -5.21 4.49
C MET A 132 2.16 -6.05 5.55
N GLN A 133 2.93 -5.43 6.45
CA GLN A 133 3.59 -6.16 7.52
C GLN A 133 2.58 -6.86 8.43
N SER A 134 1.59 -6.10 8.92
CA SER A 134 0.52 -6.65 9.76
C SER A 134 -0.27 -7.74 9.01
N MET A 135 -0.57 -7.53 7.73
CA MET A 135 -1.28 -8.51 6.91
C MET A 135 -0.49 -9.81 6.72
N LEU A 136 0.85 -9.73 6.56
CA LEU A 136 1.71 -10.92 6.52
C LEU A 136 1.75 -11.65 7.86
N GLU A 137 1.97 -10.92 8.96
CA GLU A 137 2.07 -11.47 10.31
C GLU A 137 0.80 -12.21 10.73
N HIS A 138 -0.37 -11.66 10.35
CA HIS A 138 -1.68 -12.25 10.65
C HIS A 138 -2.22 -13.21 9.57
N GLY A 139 -1.47 -13.43 8.48
CA GLY A 139 -1.83 -14.41 7.44
C GLY A 139 -2.90 -13.94 6.46
N ALA A 140 -3.25 -12.66 6.43
CA ALA A 140 -4.10 -12.05 5.41
C ALA A 140 -3.38 -11.97 4.05
N LEU A 141 -2.05 -11.84 4.08
CA LEU A 141 -1.17 -12.05 2.94
C LEU A 141 -0.24 -13.24 3.20
N ASP A 142 0.09 -13.94 2.14
CA ASP A 142 1.13 -14.97 2.15
C ASP A 142 2.47 -14.39 1.70
N ILE A 143 2.42 -13.47 0.75
CA ILE A 143 3.58 -12.80 0.16
C ILE A 143 3.25 -11.31 0.00
N ALA A 144 4.22 -10.45 0.26
CA ALA A 144 4.15 -9.03 -0.09
C ALA A 144 5.28 -8.64 -1.03
N ILE A 145 4.98 -7.73 -1.95
CA ILE A 145 5.94 -7.13 -2.89
C ILE A 145 5.98 -5.64 -2.58
N ASN A 146 7.11 -5.19 -2.00
CA ASN A 146 7.29 -3.83 -1.53
C ASN A 146 8.75 -3.37 -1.70
N PHE A 147 8.99 -2.07 -1.73
CA PHE A 147 10.33 -1.48 -1.87
C PHE A 147 11.19 -1.63 -0.62
N ASP A 148 10.61 -1.49 0.53
CA ASP A 148 11.22 -1.67 1.84
C ASP A 148 10.09 -1.85 2.85
N LEU A 149 10.25 -2.78 3.77
CA LEU A 149 9.50 -2.77 5.01
C LEU A 149 10.37 -2.06 6.03
N GLN A 150 10.13 -0.76 6.25
CA GLN A 150 10.73 -0.03 7.37
C GLN A 150 10.39 -0.79 8.67
N GLY A 151 11.39 -1.43 9.24
CA GLY A 151 11.20 -2.36 10.34
C GLY A 151 11.16 -3.84 9.95
N ALA A 152 11.51 -4.22 8.71
CA ALA A 152 11.65 -5.62 8.25
C ALA A 152 12.69 -6.46 9.04
N HIS A 153 13.29 -5.91 10.06
CA HIS A 153 13.94 -6.64 11.15
C HIS A 153 12.94 -7.25 12.13
N ALA A 154 11.63 -7.18 11.83
CA ALA A 154 10.67 -8.01 12.55
C ALA A 154 11.12 -9.47 12.43
N SER A 155 11.45 -10.09 13.56
CA SER A 155 12.00 -11.45 13.67
C SER A 155 11.17 -12.53 12.96
N ALA A 156 9.94 -12.20 12.58
CA ALA A 156 8.95 -13.08 11.96
C ALA A 156 8.95 -13.09 10.42
N LEU A 157 9.54 -12.09 9.76
CA LEU A 157 9.53 -11.96 8.30
C LEU A 157 10.91 -12.22 7.68
N THR A 158 10.92 -12.61 6.42
CA THR A 158 12.12 -12.73 5.60
C THR A 158 11.86 -12.15 4.22
N ALA A 159 12.90 -11.68 3.55
CA ALA A 159 12.80 -11.04 2.26
C ALA A 159 13.91 -11.51 1.31
N THR A 160 13.65 -11.37 0.02
CA THR A 160 14.66 -11.52 -1.03
C THR A 160 14.46 -10.45 -2.09
N PRO A 161 15.53 -9.91 -2.69
CA PRO A 161 15.41 -9.04 -3.85
C PRO A 161 14.62 -9.73 -4.97
N PHE A 162 13.68 -8.99 -5.55
CA PHE A 162 12.82 -9.46 -6.63
C PHE A 162 13.20 -8.79 -7.95
N ILE A 163 13.17 -7.45 -7.97
CA ILE A 163 13.53 -6.65 -9.13
C ILE A 163 14.33 -5.43 -8.64
N SER A 164 15.37 -5.04 -9.38
CA SER A 164 16.11 -3.80 -9.13
C SER A 164 15.85 -2.79 -10.25
N SER A 165 15.75 -1.51 -9.89
CA SER A 165 15.55 -0.40 -10.83
C SER A 165 16.36 0.82 -10.38
N PRO A 166 16.89 1.61 -11.30
CA PRO A 166 17.41 2.93 -10.95
C PRO A 166 16.34 3.76 -10.23
N ARG A 167 16.74 4.46 -9.18
CA ARG A 167 15.93 5.55 -8.64
C ARG A 167 15.98 6.70 -9.62
N LEU A 168 14.87 7.31 -9.92
CA LEU A 168 14.74 8.35 -10.94
C LEU A 168 14.34 9.67 -10.32
N LEU A 169 14.86 10.78 -10.85
CA LEU A 169 14.26 12.10 -10.73
C LEU A 169 13.39 12.32 -11.97
N LEU A 170 12.13 12.59 -11.76
CA LEU A 170 11.14 12.87 -12.82
C LEU A 170 10.98 14.38 -12.96
N VAL A 171 11.05 14.86 -14.20
CA VAL A 171 10.95 16.28 -14.55
C VAL A 171 9.95 16.42 -15.68
N SER A 172 9.08 17.44 -15.61
CA SER A 172 8.15 17.75 -16.71
C SER A 172 8.90 18.14 -17.98
N ARG A 173 8.41 17.71 -19.14
CA ARG A 173 8.93 18.21 -20.43
C ARG A 173 8.68 19.70 -20.66
N LEU A 174 7.75 20.30 -19.90
CA LEU A 174 7.54 21.74 -19.90
C LEU A 174 8.65 22.52 -19.19
N HIS A 175 9.52 21.82 -18.44
CA HIS A 175 10.65 22.48 -17.77
C HIS A 175 11.69 22.95 -18.81
N PRO A 176 12.18 24.22 -18.73
CA PRO A 176 13.10 24.78 -19.74
C PRO A 176 14.39 23.96 -19.97
N ARG A 177 14.84 23.25 -18.94
CA ARG A 177 16.05 22.41 -18.98
C ARG A 177 15.77 20.91 -19.18
N ALA A 178 14.51 20.51 -19.37
CA ALA A 178 14.15 19.08 -19.45
C ALA A 178 14.91 18.30 -20.52
N THR A 179 15.21 18.94 -21.67
CA THR A 179 15.89 18.31 -22.81
C THR A 179 17.37 18.67 -22.93
N THR A 180 17.85 19.64 -22.15
CA THR A 180 19.23 20.15 -22.24
C THR A 180 20.07 19.78 -21.03
N ALA A 181 19.45 19.52 -19.85
CA ALA A 181 20.15 19.12 -18.66
C ALA A 181 20.90 17.79 -18.86
N GLN A 182 22.12 17.73 -18.35
CA GLN A 182 22.99 16.56 -18.44
C GLN A 182 22.84 15.63 -17.24
N SER A 183 22.35 16.18 -16.11
CA SER A 183 22.24 15.42 -14.86
C SER A 183 21.11 15.95 -13.96
N TYR A 184 20.75 15.15 -12.97
CA TYR A 184 19.71 15.51 -11.99
C TYR A 184 20.14 16.64 -11.04
N GLU A 185 21.43 16.91 -10.86
CA GLU A 185 21.95 17.95 -9.98
C GLU A 185 21.49 19.35 -10.41
N GLU A 186 21.22 19.53 -11.68
CA GLU A 186 20.74 20.81 -12.23
C GLU A 186 19.34 21.19 -11.74
N PHE A 187 18.60 20.26 -11.14
CA PHE A 187 17.22 20.46 -10.62
C PHE A 187 17.14 20.59 -9.10
N GLN A 188 18.27 20.70 -8.40
CA GLN A 188 18.25 20.80 -6.92
C GLN A 188 17.59 22.08 -6.37
N SER A 189 17.42 23.10 -7.22
CA SER A 189 16.69 24.32 -6.88
C SER A 189 15.16 24.19 -7.02
N GLU A 190 14.71 23.17 -7.74
CA GLU A 190 13.29 22.94 -7.95
C GLU A 190 12.63 22.34 -6.70
N PRO A 191 11.34 22.66 -6.42
CA PRO A 191 10.60 22.02 -5.34
C PRO A 191 10.49 20.52 -5.58
N LEU A 192 10.84 19.72 -4.56
CA LEU A 192 10.62 18.28 -4.61
C LEU A 192 9.18 17.98 -4.17
N LEU A 193 8.41 17.43 -5.10
CA LEU A 193 7.01 17.10 -4.91
C LEU A 193 6.88 15.72 -4.26
N GLY A 194 6.02 15.64 -3.25
CA GLY A 194 5.61 14.40 -2.64
C GLY A 194 4.15 14.43 -2.25
N TRP A 195 3.66 13.37 -1.64
CA TRP A 195 2.28 13.30 -1.17
C TRP A 195 2.21 12.71 0.23
N ARG A 196 1.15 13.07 0.94
CA ARG A 196 0.87 12.58 2.28
C ARG A 196 0.17 11.22 2.22
N ARG A 197 0.68 10.26 2.97
CA ARG A 197 0.01 8.97 3.20
C ARG A 197 -1.09 9.12 4.25
N SER A 198 -2.02 8.16 4.28
CA SER A 198 -3.23 8.25 5.13
C SER A 198 -2.97 8.45 6.62
N ASN A 199 -1.85 7.95 7.15
CA ASN A 199 -1.50 7.96 8.58
C ASN A 199 -0.30 8.89 8.89
N GLU A 200 0.03 9.81 8.00
CA GLU A 200 1.21 10.67 8.09
C GLU A 200 0.79 12.13 8.23
N THR A 201 1.48 12.92 9.04
CA THR A 201 1.32 14.38 9.04
C THR A 201 2.01 15.00 7.82
N LEU A 202 1.71 16.25 7.48
CA LEU A 202 2.42 16.96 6.41
C LEU A 202 3.90 17.11 6.71
N GLU A 203 4.23 17.34 7.98
CA GLU A 203 5.60 17.51 8.46
C GLU A 203 6.39 16.20 8.36
N ASP A 204 5.80 15.07 8.84
CA ASP A 204 6.41 13.75 8.71
C ASP A 204 6.65 13.38 7.25
N ALA A 205 5.67 13.64 6.38
CA ALA A 205 5.81 13.39 4.94
C ALA A 205 6.97 14.18 4.33
N ALA A 206 7.14 15.45 4.70
CA ALA A 206 8.23 16.29 4.22
C ALA A 206 9.60 15.81 4.74
N VAL A 207 9.69 15.46 6.03
CA VAL A 207 10.91 14.90 6.65
C VAL A 207 11.29 13.58 5.97
N ASN A 208 10.34 12.67 5.79
CA ASN A 208 10.57 11.38 5.15
C ASN A 208 11.00 11.55 3.69
N LEU A 209 10.37 12.45 2.93
CA LEU A 209 10.74 12.73 1.55
C LEU A 209 12.15 13.31 1.44
N ARG A 210 12.51 14.25 2.34
CA ARG A 210 13.87 14.83 2.39
C ARG A 210 14.93 13.77 2.68
N LYS A 211 14.68 12.92 3.68
CA LYS A 211 15.58 11.81 4.02
C LYS A 211 15.74 10.84 2.85
N ASN A 212 14.62 10.46 2.22
CA ASN A 212 14.60 9.53 1.10
C ASN A 212 15.36 10.10 -0.10
N SER A 213 15.12 11.36 -0.50
CA SER A 213 15.81 11.98 -1.63
C SER A 213 17.32 12.08 -1.39
N ALA A 214 17.74 12.48 -0.19
CA ALA A 214 19.15 12.60 0.18
C ALA A 214 19.89 11.25 0.14
N GLN A 215 19.23 10.14 0.50
CA GLN A 215 19.78 8.79 0.41
C GLN A 215 20.19 8.44 -1.03
N TYR A 216 19.45 8.92 -2.03
CA TYR A 216 19.73 8.68 -3.45
C TYR A 216 20.55 9.80 -4.10
N GLY A 217 21.12 10.71 -3.32
CA GLY A 217 22.01 11.77 -3.80
C GLY A 217 21.31 13.07 -4.21
N PHE A 218 19.97 13.16 -4.14
CA PHE A 218 19.24 14.37 -4.46
C PHE A 218 18.90 15.18 -3.20
N ARG A 219 19.47 16.39 -3.10
CA ARG A 219 19.27 17.29 -1.95
C ARG A 219 18.37 18.45 -2.34
N ALA A 220 17.07 18.25 -2.27
CA ALA A 220 16.10 19.28 -2.54
C ALA A 220 16.22 20.47 -1.55
N LYS A 221 16.24 21.69 -2.07
CA LYS A 221 16.21 22.92 -1.26
C LYS A 221 14.81 23.16 -0.68
N ASP A 222 13.77 22.85 -1.45
CA ASP A 222 12.38 23.00 -1.05
C ASP A 222 11.61 21.68 -1.23
N ILE A 223 10.57 21.48 -0.39
CA ILE A 223 9.71 20.29 -0.42
C ILE A 223 8.26 20.73 -0.36
N ARG A 224 7.47 20.24 -1.31
CA ARG A 224 6.04 20.48 -1.37
C ARG A 224 5.25 19.18 -1.26
N ILE A 225 4.46 19.04 -0.22
CA ILE A 225 3.62 17.85 0.02
C ILE A 225 2.20 18.12 -0.48
N LEU A 226 1.74 17.28 -1.40
CA LEU A 226 0.42 17.31 -1.99
C LEU A 226 -0.53 16.35 -1.21
N PRO A 227 -1.86 16.53 -1.32
CA PRO A 227 -2.82 15.71 -0.57
C PRO A 227 -2.76 14.21 -0.88
N ASN A 228 -2.44 13.84 -2.13
CA ASN A 228 -2.39 12.45 -2.60
C ASN A 228 -1.46 12.31 -3.82
N LEU A 229 -1.21 11.07 -4.22
CA LEU A 229 -0.36 10.73 -5.36
C LEU A 229 -0.85 11.37 -6.68
N GLU A 230 -2.16 11.41 -6.92
CA GLU A 230 -2.73 11.95 -8.15
C GLU A 230 -2.47 13.46 -8.26
N SER A 231 -2.65 14.19 -7.16
CA SER A 231 -2.31 15.63 -7.10
C SER A 231 -0.82 15.87 -7.33
N ALA A 232 0.06 15.01 -6.76
CA ALA A 232 1.49 15.12 -6.97
C ALA A 232 1.88 14.86 -8.45
N ASN A 233 1.29 13.86 -9.08
CA ASN A 233 1.49 13.56 -10.49
C ASN A 233 1.00 14.70 -11.40
N THR A 234 -0.12 15.32 -11.07
CA THR A 234 -0.65 16.47 -11.79
C THR A 234 0.27 17.68 -11.69
N ALA A 235 0.70 18.03 -10.47
CA ALA A 235 1.64 19.14 -10.23
C ALA A 235 2.98 18.91 -10.96
N LEU A 236 3.49 17.67 -10.97
CA LEU A 236 4.70 17.31 -11.71
C LEU A 236 4.54 17.57 -13.22
N ARG A 237 3.44 17.12 -13.83
CA ARG A 237 3.16 17.33 -15.26
C ARG A 237 3.00 18.81 -15.62
N LEU A 238 2.46 19.61 -14.71
CA LEU A 238 2.31 21.05 -14.85
C LEU A 238 3.60 21.84 -14.59
N ASN A 239 4.73 21.17 -14.37
CA ASN A 239 6.02 21.78 -14.09
C ASN A 239 6.05 22.62 -12.80
N GLU A 240 5.34 22.17 -11.76
CA GLU A 240 5.34 22.82 -10.44
C GLU A 240 6.46 22.33 -9.55
N GLY A 241 7.35 21.47 -10.05
CA GLY A 241 8.51 20.91 -9.36
C GLY A 241 8.96 19.59 -9.99
N VAL A 242 9.78 18.85 -9.25
CA VAL A 242 10.32 17.54 -9.64
C VAL A 242 9.88 16.46 -8.66
N ALA A 243 9.91 15.19 -9.03
CA ALA A 243 9.50 14.11 -8.16
C ALA A 243 10.44 12.90 -8.22
N LEU A 244 10.50 12.12 -7.13
CA LEU A 244 11.19 10.84 -7.13
C LEU A 244 10.30 9.77 -7.78
N GLY A 245 10.89 8.98 -8.68
CA GLY A 245 10.24 7.86 -9.34
C GLY A 245 11.13 6.62 -9.40
N THR A 246 10.60 5.59 -10.03
CA THR A 246 11.30 4.36 -10.41
C THR A 246 10.75 3.90 -11.75
N GLN A 247 11.44 3.01 -12.45
CA GLN A 247 10.88 2.39 -13.66
C GLN A 247 9.63 1.55 -13.38
N PHE A 248 9.36 1.20 -12.12
CA PHE A 248 8.16 0.46 -11.71
C PHE A 248 6.91 1.33 -11.71
N ASN A 249 7.05 2.66 -11.59
CA ASN A 249 5.92 3.57 -11.53
C ASN A 249 5.37 3.85 -12.93
N THR A 250 4.06 3.76 -13.08
CA THR A 250 3.37 4.06 -14.34
C THR A 250 3.67 5.47 -14.84
N ILE A 251 3.76 6.44 -13.91
CA ILE A 251 4.03 7.84 -14.23
C ILE A 251 5.40 8.04 -14.89
N SER A 252 6.39 7.21 -14.54
CA SER A 252 7.75 7.32 -15.10
C SER A 252 7.83 7.00 -16.60
N ALA A 253 6.84 6.28 -17.12
CA ALA A 253 6.70 6.00 -18.55
C ALA A 253 5.85 7.05 -19.30
N SER A 254 5.40 8.12 -18.63
CA SER A 254 4.61 9.18 -19.26
C SER A 254 5.44 9.93 -20.31
N PRO A 255 4.90 10.16 -21.53
CA PRO A 255 5.59 10.94 -22.55
C PRO A 255 5.79 12.42 -22.16
N ASP A 256 5.04 12.91 -21.17
CA ASP A 256 5.13 14.29 -20.68
C ASP A 256 6.30 14.52 -19.72
N LEU A 257 7.04 13.45 -19.37
CA LEU A 257 8.14 13.50 -18.41
C LEU A 257 9.47 13.12 -19.03
N VAL A 258 10.54 13.60 -18.40
CA VAL A 258 11.92 13.14 -18.61
C VAL A 258 12.40 12.56 -17.29
N ALA A 259 13.13 11.47 -17.36
CA ALA A 259 13.65 10.77 -16.19
C ALA A 259 15.18 10.84 -16.16
N PHE A 260 15.73 11.27 -15.04
CA PHE A 260 17.18 11.31 -14.78
C PHE A 260 17.52 10.24 -13.74
N PRO A 261 18.40 9.27 -14.04
CA PRO A 261 18.78 8.27 -13.05
C PRO A 261 19.58 8.91 -11.91
N LEU A 262 19.25 8.52 -10.68
CA LEU A 262 20.00 8.88 -9.47
C LEU A 262 21.12 7.87 -9.21
N ASN A 263 21.98 8.15 -8.21
CA ASN A 263 23.22 7.42 -7.98
C ASN A 263 23.05 5.97 -7.48
N GLN A 264 21.84 5.58 -7.09
CA GLN A 264 21.59 4.26 -6.50
C GLN A 264 20.31 3.63 -7.08
N ASN A 265 20.30 2.31 -7.07
CA ASN A 265 19.10 1.54 -7.39
C ASN A 265 18.18 1.43 -6.16
N VAL A 266 16.92 1.19 -6.44
CA VAL A 266 15.92 0.76 -5.47
C VAL A 266 15.53 -0.68 -5.81
N GLU A 267 15.38 -1.50 -4.77
CA GLU A 267 14.97 -2.88 -4.91
C GLU A 267 13.52 -3.05 -4.53
N LEU A 268 12.79 -3.78 -5.34
CA LEU A 268 11.50 -4.33 -5.00
C LEU A 268 11.75 -5.70 -4.37
N LEU A 269 11.29 -5.87 -3.14
CA LEU A 269 11.51 -7.06 -2.33
C LEU A 269 10.28 -7.98 -2.39
N LEU A 270 10.54 -9.27 -2.43
CA LEU A 270 9.55 -10.31 -2.13
C LEU A 270 9.70 -10.68 -0.66
N ILE A 271 8.61 -10.56 0.11
CA ILE A 271 8.61 -10.67 1.57
C ILE A 271 7.55 -11.69 1.99
N TRP A 272 7.90 -12.57 2.93
CA TRP A 272 7.00 -13.61 3.47
C TRP A 272 7.36 -13.95 4.91
N ARG A 273 6.52 -14.77 5.58
CA ARG A 273 6.80 -15.24 6.94
C ARG A 273 8.05 -16.14 6.97
N LYS A 274 8.94 -15.92 7.92
CA LYS A 274 10.19 -16.68 8.06
C LYS A 274 9.96 -18.20 8.28
N ASN A 275 8.89 -18.53 8.99
CA ASN A 275 8.52 -19.92 9.29
C ASN A 275 7.44 -20.45 8.34
N GLU A 276 7.36 -19.89 7.13
CA GLU A 276 6.40 -20.37 6.12
C GLU A 276 6.74 -21.78 5.65
N MET A 277 5.77 -22.68 5.75
CA MET A 277 5.92 -24.08 5.42
C MET A 277 4.99 -24.52 4.27
N ALA A 278 4.13 -23.63 3.77
CA ALA A 278 3.21 -23.98 2.68
C ALA A 278 3.99 -24.29 1.37
N PRO A 279 3.90 -25.51 0.83
CA PRO A 279 4.70 -25.92 -0.33
C PRO A 279 4.53 -25.01 -1.55
N GLY A 280 3.32 -24.49 -1.78
CA GLY A 280 3.02 -23.58 -2.89
C GLY A 280 3.78 -22.26 -2.78
N ILE A 281 3.83 -21.67 -1.57
CA ILE A 281 4.55 -20.40 -1.30
C ILE A 281 6.06 -20.62 -1.48
N LEU A 282 6.61 -21.69 -0.89
CA LEU A 282 8.03 -22.00 -1.02
C LEU A 282 8.43 -22.27 -2.48
N ARG A 283 7.58 -22.93 -3.26
CA ARG A 283 7.78 -23.17 -4.69
C ARG A 283 7.79 -21.85 -5.46
N PHE A 284 6.83 -20.97 -5.21
CA PHE A 284 6.79 -19.63 -5.81
C PHE A 284 8.06 -18.84 -5.52
N VAL A 285 8.48 -18.75 -4.25
CA VAL A 285 9.71 -18.08 -3.84
C VAL A 285 10.95 -18.68 -4.51
N LYS A 286 11.00 -20.01 -4.64
CA LYS A 286 12.08 -20.71 -5.35
C LYS A 286 12.12 -20.33 -6.83
N ASN A 287 10.98 -20.29 -7.51
CA ASN A 287 10.87 -19.91 -8.91
C ASN A 287 11.33 -18.44 -9.12
N VAL A 288 10.94 -17.54 -8.24
CA VAL A 288 11.41 -16.13 -8.27
C VAL A 288 12.95 -16.07 -8.15
N LYS A 289 13.54 -16.80 -7.21
CA LYS A 289 14.99 -16.83 -7.02
C LYS A 289 15.74 -17.45 -8.19
N ALA A 290 15.14 -18.43 -8.86
CA ALA A 290 15.73 -19.12 -10.00
C ALA A 290 15.67 -18.30 -11.30
N GLN A 291 14.59 -17.53 -11.48
CA GLN A 291 14.47 -16.57 -12.57
C GLN A 291 15.28 -15.33 -12.19
N LYS A 292 16.49 -15.18 -12.71
CA LYS A 292 17.18 -13.90 -12.76
C LYS A 292 16.36 -13.00 -13.68
N LEU A 293 15.37 -12.32 -13.10
CA LEU A 293 14.52 -11.38 -13.84
C LEU A 293 15.43 -10.25 -14.35
N PRO A 294 15.44 -9.98 -15.66
CA PRO A 294 16.29 -8.94 -16.21
C PRO A 294 15.92 -7.60 -15.59
N LEU A 295 16.96 -6.76 -15.38
CA LEU A 295 16.75 -5.33 -15.16
C LEU A 295 15.80 -4.84 -16.25
N LEU A 296 14.72 -4.15 -15.86
CA LEU A 296 13.93 -3.38 -16.81
C LEU A 296 14.85 -2.29 -17.39
N ILE A 297 15.31 -2.48 -18.62
CA ILE A 297 16.07 -1.49 -19.38
C ILE A 297 15.09 -0.53 -20.04
#